data_1577ea81c62dfb3d22ca4eda808af610
#
_entry.id   1577ea81c62dfb3d22ca4eda808af610
#
_cell.length_a   1.000
_cell.length_b   1.000
_cell.length_c   1.000
_cell.angle_alpha   90.00
_cell.angle_beta   90.00
_cell.angle_gamma   90.00
#
_symmetry.space_group_name_H-M   'P 1'
#
loop_
_entity.id
_entity.type
_entity.pdbx_description
1 polymer ?
#
loop_
_entity_poly.entity_id
_entity_poly.type
_entity_poly.pdbx_seq_one_letter_code
_entity_poly.pdbx_strand_id
1 'polypeptide(L)'
;MTDIKRRLLACALLMCMMVCVFAGLAATPAEAADVRAVNWMENVPDETKLSSMSIPGTHDSCTQNVDMRYIFQCQDASIATQLKYGYRYLDMRLVLEQKHDQQTLVLKHSIARCKTSNSPFAGTLTLDDVLRDVSAFLDAHPTETVILCMKAENSKDDVAEIQKVLYETIGKDPERWYLKNEIPTLGEVRGKIVLATRFDDKLPVGFERCGLYFGWADQGDRTVWSDPTANSVINGRETLCVQDRYNYDVGDKIPAIRTCLDSSRAADDTFFLNFTSTSGSGAVGHPKEYAKDINLDLYAYEWEAGKAYGVVIVDFGPKKIAEKIYGTNFQ
;
A
#
# COMPACT_ATOMS: atom_id res chain seq x y z
N MET A 1 62.02 34.16 5.84
CA MET A 1 60.73 33.58 6.18
C MET A 1 60.99 32.53 7.22
N THR A 2 60.59 32.80 8.48
CA THR A 2 60.97 31.98 9.62
C THR A 2 60.29 30.62 9.57
N ASP A 3 60.95 29.62 10.08
CA ASP A 3 60.55 28.20 10.12
C ASP A 3 59.10 27.98 10.65
N ILE A 4 58.63 28.88 11.52
CA ILE A 4 57.24 28.94 12.01
C ILE A 4 56.22 29.21 10.90
N LYS A 5 56.51 30.07 9.94
CA LYS A 5 55.60 30.38 8.80
C LYS A 5 55.50 29.20 7.83
N ARG A 6 56.59 28.42 7.65
CA ARG A 6 56.56 27.19 6.84
C ARG A 6 55.75 26.07 7.51
N ARG A 7 55.84 25.91 8.84
CA ARG A 7 55.05 24.94 9.61
C ARG A 7 53.56 25.29 9.63
N LEU A 8 53.20 26.58 9.77
CA LEU A 8 51.81 27.03 9.70
C LEU A 8 51.21 26.86 8.30
N LEU A 9 51.99 27.10 7.23
CA LEU A 9 51.53 26.87 5.87
C LEU A 9 51.33 25.39 5.53
N ALA A 10 52.22 24.51 6.06
CA ALA A 10 52.07 23.07 5.90
C ALA A 10 50.86 22.52 6.66
N CYS A 11 50.56 23.01 7.86
CA CYS A 11 49.36 22.62 8.61
C CYS A 11 48.07 23.12 7.95
N ALA A 12 48.08 24.35 7.35
CA ALA A 12 46.92 24.86 6.63
C ALA A 12 46.65 24.07 5.33
N LEU A 13 47.71 23.65 4.60
CA LEU A 13 47.58 22.80 3.42
C LEU A 13 47.11 21.38 3.73
N LEU A 14 47.58 20.80 4.85
CA LEU A 14 47.08 19.49 5.33
C LEU A 14 45.59 19.56 5.76
N MET A 15 45.21 20.66 6.42
CA MET A 15 43.81 20.85 6.84
C MET A 15 42.89 21.10 5.63
N CYS A 16 43.34 21.86 4.60
CA CYS A 16 42.60 21.99 3.34
C CYS A 16 42.49 20.66 2.59
N MET A 17 43.55 19.84 2.55
CA MET A 17 43.46 18.51 1.93
C MET A 17 42.52 17.56 2.69
N MET A 18 42.48 17.61 4.03
CA MET A 18 41.48 16.83 4.81
C MET A 18 40.04 17.31 4.57
N VAL A 19 39.82 18.62 4.45
CA VAL A 19 38.48 19.17 4.15
C VAL A 19 38.05 18.81 2.72
N CYS A 20 38.95 18.77 1.74
CA CYS A 20 38.63 18.34 0.38
C CYS A 20 38.39 16.83 0.25
N VAL A 21 38.95 15.99 1.14
CA VAL A 21 38.66 14.54 1.18
C VAL A 21 37.30 14.26 1.79
N PHE A 22 36.80 15.14 2.69
CA PHE A 22 35.44 15.01 3.25
C PHE A 22 34.33 15.64 2.37
N ALA A 23 34.67 16.51 1.42
CA ALA A 23 33.67 17.06 0.48
C ALA A 23 33.43 16.17 -0.74
N GLY A 24 34.14 15.05 -0.86
CA GLY A 24 33.97 14.04 -1.90
C GLY A 24 33.26 12.77 -1.43
N LEU A 25 32.49 12.81 -0.34
CA LEU A 25 31.53 11.75 -0.02
C LEU A 25 30.38 11.85 -1.02
N ALA A 26 30.55 11.16 -2.15
CA ALA A 26 29.44 10.81 -3.02
C ALA A 26 28.29 10.28 -2.17
N ALA A 27 27.05 10.70 -2.46
CA ALA A 27 25.86 10.12 -1.86
C ALA A 27 26.02 8.61 -1.77
N THR A 28 25.81 8.05 -0.58
CA THR A 28 25.97 6.61 -0.38
C THR A 28 24.98 5.87 -1.28
N PRO A 29 25.31 4.68 -1.81
CA PRO A 29 24.35 3.90 -2.63
C PRO A 29 23.00 3.67 -1.96
N ALA A 30 22.95 3.70 -0.61
CA ALA A 30 21.73 3.58 0.19
C ALA A 30 20.83 4.82 0.07
N GLU A 31 21.38 6.04 -0.06
CA GLU A 31 20.61 7.28 -0.20
C GLU A 31 19.99 7.39 -1.59
N ALA A 32 20.72 6.98 -2.63
CA ALA A 32 20.21 6.91 -4.01
C ALA A 32 19.08 5.86 -4.12
N ALA A 33 19.17 4.71 -3.41
CA ALA A 33 18.14 3.69 -3.35
C ALA A 33 16.88 4.20 -2.64
N ASP A 34 17.02 5.04 -1.60
CA ASP A 34 15.88 5.64 -0.88
C ASP A 34 15.12 6.68 -1.72
N VAL A 35 15.83 7.51 -2.45
CA VAL A 35 15.21 8.44 -3.41
C VAL A 35 14.40 7.68 -4.44
N ARG A 36 14.91 6.55 -4.95
CA ARG A 36 14.19 5.72 -5.91
C ARG A 36 12.91 5.09 -5.32
N ALA A 37 12.93 4.61 -4.10
CA ALA A 37 11.75 4.03 -3.45
C ALA A 37 10.59 5.03 -3.31
N VAL A 38 10.89 6.29 -3.00
CA VAL A 38 9.87 7.33 -2.82
C VAL A 38 9.36 7.93 -4.15
N ASN A 39 10.13 7.83 -5.23
CA ASN A 39 9.81 8.38 -6.55
C ASN A 39 9.87 7.31 -7.67
N TRP A 40 9.59 6.06 -7.38
CA TRP A 40 9.80 5.01 -8.36
C TRP A 40 8.89 5.13 -9.60
N MET A 41 7.71 5.75 -9.47
CA MET A 41 6.80 5.96 -10.60
C MET A 41 7.30 7.04 -11.58
N GLU A 42 8.26 7.90 -11.17
CA GLU A 42 8.81 8.96 -12.03
C GLU A 42 9.33 8.41 -13.37
N ASN A 43 9.90 7.19 -13.37
CA ASN A 43 10.48 6.57 -14.57
C ASN A 43 9.52 5.63 -15.32
N VAL A 44 8.25 5.57 -14.92
CA VAL A 44 7.22 4.81 -15.63
C VAL A 44 6.51 5.76 -16.60
N PRO A 45 6.30 5.38 -17.88
CA PRO A 45 5.62 6.22 -18.87
C PRO A 45 4.20 6.61 -18.46
N ASP A 46 3.77 7.83 -18.80
CA ASP A 46 2.46 8.37 -18.45
C ASP A 46 1.28 7.59 -19.06
N GLU A 47 1.48 7.00 -20.22
CA GLU A 47 0.49 6.17 -20.92
C GLU A 47 0.28 4.78 -20.31
N THR A 48 1.12 4.36 -19.38
CA THR A 48 1.02 3.05 -18.75
C THR A 48 -0.24 2.97 -17.88
N LYS A 49 -1.12 2.00 -18.14
CA LYS A 49 -2.27 1.71 -17.29
C LYS A 49 -1.80 1.17 -15.92
N LEU A 50 -2.47 1.55 -14.82
CA LEU A 50 -2.14 1.02 -13.49
C LEU A 50 -2.26 -0.52 -13.42
N SER A 51 -3.16 -1.12 -14.21
CA SER A 51 -3.31 -2.58 -14.34
C SER A 51 -2.12 -3.26 -15.04
N SER A 52 -1.33 -2.50 -15.79
CA SER A 52 -0.13 -2.97 -16.50
C SER A 52 1.17 -2.68 -15.71
N MET A 53 1.05 -2.45 -14.41
CA MET A 53 2.18 -2.19 -13.49
C MET A 53 2.29 -3.26 -12.41
N SER A 54 3.46 -3.34 -11.80
CA SER A 54 3.67 -4.05 -10.53
C SER A 54 3.66 -3.04 -9.39
N ILE A 55 2.63 -3.09 -8.55
CA ILE A 55 2.38 -2.11 -7.49
C ILE A 55 2.47 -2.81 -6.12
N PRO A 56 3.48 -2.51 -5.29
CA PRO A 56 3.49 -3.02 -3.93
C PRO A 56 2.37 -2.41 -3.10
N GLY A 57 1.67 -3.27 -2.37
CA GLY A 57 0.56 -2.91 -1.49
C GLY A 57 0.69 -3.50 -0.10
N THR A 58 -0.06 -2.97 0.86
CA THR A 58 -0.14 -3.47 2.23
C THR A 58 -1.57 -3.83 2.59
N HIS A 59 -1.74 -4.99 3.25
CA HIS A 59 -3.00 -5.44 3.82
C HIS A 59 -3.20 -4.80 5.19
N ASP A 60 -4.44 -4.43 5.52
CA ASP A 60 -4.78 -3.78 6.79
C ASP A 60 -3.76 -2.69 7.19
N SER A 61 -3.53 -1.76 6.28
CA SER A 61 -2.37 -0.85 6.25
C SER A 61 -2.22 0.01 7.51
N CYS A 62 -3.30 0.22 8.28
CA CYS A 62 -3.33 1.10 9.45
C CYS A 62 -3.00 0.41 10.78
N THR A 63 -2.62 -0.87 10.78
CA THR A 63 -2.53 -1.71 12.00
C THR A 63 -1.22 -1.57 12.77
N GLN A 64 -0.34 -0.61 12.46
CA GLN A 64 0.93 -0.40 13.17
C GLN A 64 0.77 -0.37 14.69
N ASN A 65 -0.21 0.36 15.18
CA ASN A 65 -0.49 0.55 16.60
C ASN A 65 -1.89 0.01 16.97
N VAL A 66 -2.23 -1.18 16.50
CA VAL A 66 -3.54 -1.80 16.76
C VAL A 66 -3.64 -2.37 18.17
N ASP A 67 -4.86 -2.37 18.74
CA ASP A 67 -5.12 -3.10 19.98
C ASP A 67 -4.96 -4.61 19.75
N MET A 68 -4.61 -5.36 20.79
CA MET A 68 -4.38 -6.83 20.71
C MET A 68 -3.44 -7.22 19.56
N ARG A 69 -2.29 -6.57 19.49
CA ARG A 69 -1.31 -6.64 18.38
C ARG A 69 -0.99 -8.06 17.90
N TYR A 70 -0.90 -9.02 18.81
CA TYR A 70 -0.55 -10.40 18.47
C TYR A 70 -1.53 -11.05 17.51
N ILE A 71 -2.81 -10.62 17.54
CA ILE A 71 -3.90 -11.18 16.71
C ILE A 71 -4.17 -10.29 15.49
N PHE A 72 -4.14 -8.96 15.67
CA PHE A 72 -4.68 -8.01 14.69
C PHE A 72 -3.64 -7.15 13.98
N GLN A 73 -2.36 -7.24 14.36
CA GLN A 73 -1.34 -6.45 13.68
C GLN A 73 -0.93 -7.10 12.36
N CYS A 74 -1.13 -6.38 11.26
CA CYS A 74 -0.71 -6.75 9.91
C CYS A 74 0.46 -5.89 9.40
N GLN A 75 0.71 -4.72 9.99
CA GLN A 75 1.81 -3.84 9.63
C GLN A 75 2.54 -3.32 10.87
N ASP A 76 3.87 -3.20 10.80
CA ASP A 76 4.69 -2.57 11.85
C ASP A 76 5.21 -1.18 11.47
N ALA A 77 5.03 -0.78 10.22
CA ALA A 77 5.37 0.53 9.67
C ALA A 77 4.15 1.46 9.63
N SER A 78 4.35 2.77 9.90
CA SER A 78 3.31 3.79 9.71
C SER A 78 2.99 3.97 8.22
N ILE A 79 1.82 4.56 7.90
CA ILE A 79 1.45 4.91 6.52
C ILE A 79 2.57 5.71 5.84
N ALA A 80 3.08 6.77 6.49
CA ALA A 80 4.17 7.56 5.95
C ALA A 80 5.45 6.73 5.69
N THR A 81 5.73 5.71 6.53
CA THR A 81 6.88 4.82 6.34
C THR A 81 6.63 3.83 5.21
N GLN A 82 5.43 3.26 5.10
CA GLN A 82 5.05 2.37 4.00
C GLN A 82 5.20 3.08 2.64
N LEU A 83 4.75 4.33 2.53
CA LEU A 83 4.91 5.16 1.33
C LEU A 83 6.40 5.40 1.00
N LYS A 84 7.25 5.67 2.01
CA LYS A 84 8.72 5.79 1.85
C LYS A 84 9.38 4.49 1.42
N TYR A 85 8.82 3.33 1.77
CA TYR A 85 9.29 2.02 1.32
C TYR A 85 8.90 1.70 -0.12
N GLY A 86 8.02 2.49 -0.73
CA GLY A 86 7.56 2.33 -2.12
C GLY A 86 6.17 1.71 -2.26
N TYR A 87 5.46 1.43 -1.17
CA TYR A 87 4.09 0.95 -1.21
C TYR A 87 3.15 2.03 -1.76
N ARG A 88 2.24 1.64 -2.69
CA ARG A 88 1.31 2.56 -3.37
C ARG A 88 -0.13 2.05 -3.40
N TYR A 89 -0.40 0.87 -2.85
CA TYR A 89 -1.75 0.39 -2.58
C TYR A 89 -1.90 0.18 -1.07
N LEU A 90 -2.91 0.82 -0.48
CA LEU A 90 -3.19 0.77 0.95
C LEU A 90 -4.61 0.26 1.17
N ASP A 91 -4.75 -0.86 1.90
CA ASP A 91 -6.03 -1.47 2.27
C ASP A 91 -6.58 -0.80 3.53
N MET A 92 -7.68 -0.03 3.37
CA MET A 92 -8.30 0.78 4.42
C MET A 92 -9.59 0.15 4.93
N ARG A 93 -9.64 -0.16 6.22
CA ARG A 93 -10.78 -0.79 6.89
C ARG A 93 -11.53 0.24 7.73
N LEU A 94 -12.68 0.69 7.22
CA LEU A 94 -13.45 1.80 7.77
C LEU A 94 -14.55 1.31 8.71
N VAL A 95 -14.69 2.04 9.81
CA VAL A 95 -15.82 1.95 10.75
C VAL A 95 -16.33 3.36 11.02
N LEU A 96 -17.64 3.55 11.05
CA LEU A 96 -18.24 4.81 11.41
C LEU A 96 -18.36 4.91 12.93
N GLU A 97 -17.75 5.92 13.55
CA GLU A 97 -17.93 6.24 14.95
C GLU A 97 -18.65 7.58 15.11
N GLN A 98 -19.63 7.58 16.01
CA GLN A 98 -20.31 8.81 16.44
C GLN A 98 -19.59 9.37 17.66
N LYS A 99 -19.02 10.58 17.55
CA LYS A 99 -18.43 11.31 18.70
C LYS A 99 -19.15 12.63 18.85
N HIS A 100 -19.88 12.78 19.96
CA HIS A 100 -20.78 13.91 20.16
C HIS A 100 -21.76 13.98 18.97
N ASP A 101 -21.90 15.10 18.31
CA ASP A 101 -22.80 15.25 17.16
C ASP A 101 -22.08 15.09 15.81
N GLN A 102 -20.84 14.53 15.82
CA GLN A 102 -20.02 14.39 14.63
C GLN A 102 -19.80 12.91 14.28
N GLN A 103 -20.08 12.54 13.03
CA GLN A 103 -19.71 11.24 12.45
C GLN A 103 -18.26 11.29 11.97
N THR A 104 -17.49 10.25 12.29
CA THR A 104 -16.07 10.17 11.93
C THR A 104 -15.74 8.77 11.44
N LEU A 105 -15.04 8.67 10.31
CA LEU A 105 -14.49 7.41 9.82
C LEU A 105 -13.19 7.11 10.56
N VAL A 106 -13.17 5.99 11.26
CA VAL A 106 -12.01 5.47 11.99
C VAL A 106 -11.54 4.16 11.38
N LEU A 107 -10.29 3.80 11.66
CA LEU A 107 -9.66 2.58 11.16
C LEU A 107 -9.69 1.51 12.24
N LYS A 108 -10.13 0.29 11.86
CA LYS A 108 -10.13 -0.89 12.74
C LYS A 108 -9.71 -2.14 11.96
N HIS A 109 -9.30 -3.15 12.68
CA HIS A 109 -9.21 -4.52 12.21
C HIS A 109 -10.14 -5.37 13.08
N SER A 110 -11.28 -5.76 12.55
CA SER A 110 -12.36 -6.41 13.32
C SER A 110 -12.76 -5.53 14.52
N ILE A 111 -12.64 -6.04 15.74
CA ILE A 111 -12.96 -5.34 16.99
C ILE A 111 -11.81 -4.44 17.48
N ALA A 112 -10.60 -4.59 16.94
CA ALA A 112 -9.40 -3.91 17.40
C ALA A 112 -9.24 -2.52 16.76
N ARG A 113 -9.04 -1.50 17.59
CA ARG A 113 -8.83 -0.13 17.12
C ARG A 113 -7.41 0.04 16.58
N CYS A 114 -7.26 0.61 15.41
CA CYS A 114 -6.01 1.21 14.98
C CYS A 114 -5.81 2.52 15.75
N LYS A 115 -4.64 2.73 16.35
CA LYS A 115 -4.40 3.87 17.22
C LYS A 115 -3.35 4.82 16.64
N THR A 116 -3.41 6.07 17.05
CA THR A 116 -2.45 7.11 16.64
C THR A 116 -1.03 6.88 17.20
N SER A 117 -0.89 6.09 18.28
CA SER A 117 0.40 5.70 18.87
C SER A 117 0.27 4.43 19.72
N ASN A 118 1.41 3.92 20.23
CA ASN A 118 1.45 2.78 21.13
C ASN A 118 0.98 3.11 22.59
N SER A 119 0.64 4.36 22.87
CA SER A 119 0.12 4.74 24.19
C SER A 119 -1.22 4.03 24.50
N PRO A 120 -1.46 3.55 25.71
CA PRO A 120 -2.78 3.03 26.11
C PRO A 120 -3.88 4.08 26.04
N PHE A 121 -3.51 5.37 26.11
CA PHE A 121 -4.43 6.51 26.03
C PHE A 121 -4.54 7.11 24.62
N ALA A 122 -3.89 6.51 23.62
CA ALA A 122 -3.96 7.00 22.25
C ALA A 122 -5.38 6.93 21.69
N GLY A 123 -5.75 7.94 20.94
CA GLY A 123 -7.01 7.98 20.19
C GLY A 123 -7.05 6.95 19.07
N THR A 124 -8.26 6.60 18.61
CA THR A 124 -8.44 5.81 17.39
C THR A 124 -7.95 6.62 16.20
N LEU A 125 -7.20 5.98 15.31
CA LEU A 125 -6.74 6.58 14.05
C LEU A 125 -7.94 6.85 13.16
N THR A 126 -8.01 8.06 12.61
CA THR A 126 -9.10 8.49 11.72
C THR A 126 -8.67 8.42 10.24
N LEU A 127 -9.64 8.41 9.34
CA LEU A 127 -9.35 8.55 7.91
C LEU A 127 -8.65 9.88 7.60
N ASP A 128 -9.05 10.96 8.27
CA ASP A 128 -8.42 12.30 8.11
C ASP A 128 -6.92 12.28 8.50
N ASP A 129 -6.52 11.48 9.52
CA ASP A 129 -5.11 11.29 9.87
C ASP A 129 -4.33 10.60 8.75
N VAL A 130 -4.91 9.56 8.13
CA VAL A 130 -4.30 8.86 6.99
C VAL A 130 -4.20 9.77 5.78
N LEU A 131 -5.27 10.49 5.45
CA LEU A 131 -5.30 11.41 4.31
C LEU A 131 -4.29 12.53 4.44
N ARG A 132 -4.04 13.02 5.66
CA ARG A 132 -2.97 14.01 5.93
C ARG A 132 -1.59 13.44 5.55
N ASP A 133 -1.28 12.20 5.96
CA ASP A 133 0.01 11.57 5.65
C ASP A 133 0.16 11.28 4.14
N VAL A 134 -0.90 10.80 3.49
CA VAL A 134 -0.91 10.52 2.05
C VAL A 134 -0.80 11.81 1.23
N SER A 135 -1.55 12.85 1.59
CA SER A 135 -1.50 14.14 0.89
C SER A 135 -0.12 14.80 1.03
N ALA A 136 0.46 14.79 2.25
CA ALA A 136 1.82 15.31 2.46
C ALA A 136 2.87 14.55 1.65
N PHE A 137 2.70 13.23 1.49
CA PHE A 137 3.57 12.43 0.63
C PHE A 137 3.43 12.84 -0.84
N LEU A 138 2.20 12.93 -1.37
CA LEU A 138 1.95 13.29 -2.77
C LEU A 138 2.37 14.72 -3.10
N ASP A 139 2.26 15.66 -2.15
CA ASP A 139 2.75 17.03 -2.31
C ASP A 139 4.28 17.08 -2.44
N ALA A 140 4.98 16.21 -1.71
CA ALA A 140 6.44 16.10 -1.79
C ALA A 140 6.91 15.26 -3.01
N HIS A 141 6.05 14.39 -3.54
CA HIS A 141 6.36 13.43 -4.61
C HIS A 141 5.26 13.44 -5.70
N PRO A 142 5.12 14.52 -6.48
CA PRO A 142 4.02 14.74 -7.42
C PRO A 142 4.02 13.78 -8.64
N THR A 143 5.09 13.02 -8.85
CA THR A 143 5.15 11.98 -9.88
C THR A 143 4.45 10.69 -9.48
N GLU A 144 4.16 10.53 -8.21
CA GLU A 144 3.57 9.34 -7.62
C GLU A 144 2.04 9.38 -7.60
N THR A 145 1.41 8.23 -7.43
CA THR A 145 -0.01 8.08 -7.07
C THR A 145 -0.15 7.06 -5.95
N VAL A 146 -1.25 7.12 -5.21
CA VAL A 146 -1.55 6.16 -4.14
C VAL A 146 -2.98 5.65 -4.32
N ILE A 147 -3.16 4.33 -4.39
CA ILE A 147 -4.48 3.68 -4.41
C ILE A 147 -4.91 3.47 -2.96
N LEU A 148 -6.04 4.06 -2.56
CA LEU A 148 -6.70 3.78 -1.29
C LEU A 148 -7.92 2.88 -1.55
N CYS A 149 -7.81 1.61 -1.13
CA CYS A 149 -8.91 0.65 -1.25
C CYS A 149 -9.75 0.68 0.02
N MET A 150 -10.93 1.27 -0.04
CA MET A 150 -11.83 1.47 1.09
C MET A 150 -12.82 0.33 1.23
N LYS A 151 -12.91 -0.26 2.42
CA LYS A 151 -13.86 -1.32 2.78
C LYS A 151 -14.49 -1.03 4.13
N ALA A 152 -15.80 -1.29 4.29
CA ALA A 152 -16.43 -1.37 5.60
C ALA A 152 -15.91 -2.61 6.34
N GLU A 153 -15.44 -2.44 7.58
CA GLU A 153 -14.80 -3.54 8.32
C GLU A 153 -15.81 -4.53 8.86
N ASN A 154 -16.93 -4.06 9.36
CA ASN A 154 -17.92 -4.95 9.96
C ASN A 154 -19.13 -5.12 9.03
N SER A 155 -19.62 -6.34 8.90
CA SER A 155 -20.82 -6.67 8.11
C SER A 155 -22.13 -6.07 8.66
N LYS A 156 -22.11 -5.58 9.91
CA LYS A 156 -23.25 -4.94 10.58
C LYS A 156 -23.26 -3.43 10.46
N ASP A 157 -22.19 -2.84 9.95
CA ASP A 157 -22.09 -1.40 9.78
C ASP A 157 -23.08 -0.93 8.71
N ASP A 158 -23.58 0.29 8.87
CA ASP A 158 -24.36 0.94 7.83
C ASP A 158 -23.41 1.42 6.72
N VAL A 159 -23.25 0.58 5.71
CA VAL A 159 -22.36 0.83 4.58
C VAL A 159 -22.76 2.10 3.82
N ALA A 160 -24.05 2.43 3.75
CA ALA A 160 -24.53 3.65 3.10
C ALA A 160 -24.08 4.91 3.85
N GLU A 161 -24.16 4.91 5.19
CA GLU A 161 -23.67 6.04 6.00
C GLU A 161 -22.14 6.14 5.96
N ILE A 162 -21.40 5.01 5.96
CA ILE A 162 -19.93 5.02 5.75
C ILE A 162 -19.59 5.68 4.41
N GLN A 163 -20.25 5.28 3.32
CA GLN A 163 -20.02 5.85 1.99
C GLN A 163 -20.37 7.34 1.95
N LYS A 164 -21.47 7.75 2.57
CA LYS A 164 -21.87 9.17 2.65
C LYS A 164 -20.77 10.01 3.32
N VAL A 165 -20.29 9.62 4.51
CA VAL A 165 -19.24 10.35 5.22
C VAL A 165 -17.91 10.31 4.46
N LEU A 166 -17.60 9.21 3.75
CA LEU A 166 -16.46 9.14 2.88
C LEU A 166 -16.55 10.14 1.73
N TYR A 167 -17.70 10.24 1.06
CA TYR A 167 -17.88 11.18 -0.06
C TYR A 167 -17.91 12.65 0.42
N GLU A 168 -18.45 12.93 1.61
CA GLU A 168 -18.33 14.24 2.23
C GLU A 168 -16.85 14.59 2.53
N THR A 169 -16.06 13.61 2.95
CA THR A 169 -14.61 13.78 3.19
C THR A 169 -13.86 14.04 1.89
N ILE A 170 -14.14 13.29 0.83
CA ILE A 170 -13.58 13.50 -0.52
C ILE A 170 -13.96 14.87 -1.07
N GLY A 171 -15.20 15.30 -0.83
CA GLY A 171 -15.72 16.59 -1.29
C GLY A 171 -15.00 17.81 -0.70
N LYS A 172 -14.20 17.66 0.36
CA LYS A 172 -13.36 18.74 0.93
C LYS A 172 -12.19 19.12 0.02
N ASP A 173 -11.67 18.17 -0.79
CA ASP A 173 -10.57 18.37 -1.75
C ASP A 173 -10.73 17.41 -2.95
N PRO A 174 -11.75 17.59 -3.80
CA PRO A 174 -12.08 16.65 -4.87
C PRO A 174 -10.99 16.54 -5.94
N GLU A 175 -10.20 17.59 -6.16
CA GLU A 175 -9.12 17.61 -7.16
C GLU A 175 -7.97 16.66 -6.79
N ARG A 176 -7.82 16.34 -5.51
CA ARG A 176 -6.84 15.37 -4.99
C ARG A 176 -7.16 13.93 -5.40
N TRP A 177 -8.38 13.65 -5.87
CA TRP A 177 -8.86 12.30 -6.10
C TRP A 177 -9.07 11.98 -7.58
N TYR A 178 -8.84 10.71 -7.92
CA TYR A 178 -9.35 10.10 -9.13
C TYR A 178 -10.57 9.25 -8.75
N LEU A 179 -11.74 9.63 -9.29
CA LEU A 179 -13.04 9.10 -8.87
C LEU A 179 -13.79 8.34 -9.98
N LYS A 180 -13.18 8.17 -11.15
CA LYS A 180 -13.81 7.41 -12.23
C LYS A 180 -13.76 5.90 -11.94
N ASN A 181 -14.80 5.18 -12.36
CA ASN A 181 -14.81 3.71 -12.34
C ASN A 181 -14.20 3.14 -13.64
N GLU A 182 -12.99 3.55 -13.94
CA GLU A 182 -12.20 3.13 -15.10
C GLU A 182 -10.73 3.05 -14.68
N ILE A 183 -10.00 2.05 -15.18
CA ILE A 183 -8.57 1.90 -14.88
C ILE A 183 -7.82 3.07 -15.52
N PRO A 184 -7.18 3.95 -14.74
CA PRO A 184 -6.48 5.10 -15.28
C PRO A 184 -5.12 4.74 -15.88
N THR A 185 -4.60 5.63 -16.71
CA THR A 185 -3.17 5.71 -16.97
C THR A 185 -2.46 6.40 -15.81
N LEU A 186 -1.15 6.16 -15.67
CA LEU A 186 -0.36 6.78 -14.62
C LEU A 186 -0.38 8.32 -14.73
N GLY A 187 -0.30 8.87 -15.96
CA GLY A 187 -0.33 10.31 -16.20
C GLY A 187 -1.62 10.98 -15.74
N GLU A 188 -2.78 10.28 -15.79
CA GLU A 188 -4.06 10.82 -15.31
C GLU A 188 -4.12 10.97 -13.78
N VAL A 189 -3.27 10.22 -13.06
CA VAL A 189 -3.36 10.09 -11.60
C VAL A 189 -2.11 10.52 -10.84
N ARG A 190 -1.07 11.00 -11.51
CA ARG A 190 0.10 11.56 -10.83
C ARG A 190 -0.32 12.68 -9.86
N GLY A 191 0.21 12.66 -8.65
CA GLY A 191 -0.13 13.57 -7.56
C GLY A 191 -1.51 13.35 -6.95
N LYS A 192 -2.26 12.33 -7.39
CA LYS A 192 -3.62 12.06 -6.92
C LYS A 192 -3.73 10.77 -6.11
N ILE A 193 -4.80 10.69 -5.34
CA ILE A 193 -5.28 9.48 -4.68
C ILE A 193 -6.26 8.80 -5.62
N VAL A 194 -6.01 7.54 -5.97
CA VAL A 194 -6.98 6.72 -6.70
C VAL A 194 -7.90 6.05 -5.68
N LEU A 195 -9.18 6.41 -5.72
CA LEU A 195 -10.17 5.74 -4.90
C LEU A 195 -10.49 4.37 -5.51
N ALA A 196 -10.33 3.32 -4.71
CA ALA A 196 -10.91 2.01 -4.97
C ALA A 196 -11.89 1.67 -3.84
N THR A 197 -13.04 1.08 -4.16
CA THR A 197 -14.09 0.78 -3.18
C THR A 197 -14.45 -0.69 -3.21
N ARG A 198 -14.53 -1.28 -2.02
CA ARG A 198 -14.94 -2.66 -1.77
C ARG A 198 -16.15 -2.65 -0.84
N PHE A 199 -17.18 -1.91 -1.25
CA PHE A 199 -18.46 -1.86 -0.56
C PHE A 199 -19.48 -2.72 -1.27
N ASP A 200 -20.35 -3.40 -0.50
CA ASP A 200 -21.54 -4.05 -1.05
C ASP A 200 -22.45 -3.00 -1.71
N ASP A 201 -23.29 -3.42 -2.68
CA ASP A 201 -24.02 -2.56 -3.62
C ASP A 201 -25.05 -1.57 -3.02
N LYS A 202 -24.95 -1.24 -1.75
CA LYS A 202 -25.86 -0.30 -1.08
C LYS A 202 -25.32 1.12 -1.17
N LEU A 203 -25.50 1.75 -2.32
CA LEU A 203 -25.20 3.18 -2.43
C LEU A 203 -26.24 4.00 -1.65
N PRO A 204 -25.83 5.08 -0.97
CA PRO A 204 -26.77 6.05 -0.41
C PRO A 204 -27.69 6.62 -1.50
N VAL A 205 -28.94 6.94 -1.13
CA VAL A 205 -29.89 7.54 -2.05
C VAL A 205 -29.34 8.86 -2.58
N GLY A 206 -29.28 9.00 -3.92
CA GLY A 206 -28.76 10.21 -4.58
C GLY A 206 -27.23 10.24 -4.77
N PHE A 207 -26.53 9.17 -4.41
CA PHE A 207 -25.09 9.05 -4.69
C PHE A 207 -24.84 8.11 -5.86
N GLU A 208 -23.95 8.51 -6.75
CA GLU A 208 -23.39 7.65 -7.78
C GLU A 208 -22.14 6.94 -7.27
N ARG A 209 -21.81 5.79 -7.85
CA ARG A 209 -20.58 5.07 -7.52
C ARG A 209 -19.36 5.90 -7.94
N CYS A 210 -18.45 6.14 -6.98
CA CYS A 210 -17.21 6.84 -7.23
C CYS A 210 -16.02 5.88 -7.06
N GLY A 211 -15.01 6.05 -7.92
CA GLY A 211 -13.77 5.26 -7.90
C GLY A 211 -13.90 3.88 -8.53
N LEU A 212 -12.79 3.16 -8.55
CA LEU A 212 -12.70 1.80 -9.04
C LEU A 212 -13.52 0.87 -8.13
N TYR A 213 -14.44 0.10 -8.72
CA TYR A 213 -15.17 -0.91 -7.95
C TYR A 213 -14.36 -2.20 -7.84
N PHE A 214 -13.79 -2.42 -6.67
CA PHE A 214 -13.00 -3.60 -6.34
C PHE A 214 -13.83 -4.59 -5.50
N GLY A 215 -14.93 -5.09 -6.06
CA GLY A 215 -15.77 -6.10 -5.43
C GLY A 215 -15.46 -7.49 -5.97
N TRP A 216 -15.33 -8.48 -5.08
CA TRP A 216 -15.20 -9.89 -5.45
C TRP A 216 -15.91 -10.79 -4.45
N ALA A 217 -16.25 -12.02 -4.89
CA ALA A 217 -16.86 -13.03 -4.04
C ALA A 217 -15.89 -13.44 -2.92
N ASP A 218 -16.45 -13.75 -1.73
CA ASP A 218 -15.67 -14.25 -0.61
C ASP A 218 -14.86 -15.49 -0.99
N GLN A 219 -13.58 -15.52 -0.63
CA GLN A 219 -12.65 -16.62 -0.88
C GLN A 219 -12.16 -17.28 0.43
N GLY A 220 -12.96 -17.19 1.48
CA GLY A 220 -12.65 -17.75 2.80
C GLY A 220 -12.91 -19.26 2.94
N ASP A 221 -13.31 -19.97 1.88
CA ASP A 221 -13.37 -21.42 1.91
C ASP A 221 -11.94 -22.02 1.99
N ARG A 222 -11.83 -23.21 2.59
CA ARG A 222 -10.54 -23.90 2.79
C ARG A 222 -10.21 -24.93 1.72
N THR A 223 -11.03 -25.01 0.67
CA THR A 223 -10.76 -25.89 -0.46
C THR A 223 -9.55 -25.36 -1.21
N VAL A 224 -8.54 -26.20 -1.38
CA VAL A 224 -7.35 -25.86 -2.17
C VAL A 224 -7.70 -26.02 -3.65
N TRP A 225 -7.82 -24.90 -4.33
CA TRP A 225 -8.17 -24.83 -5.74
C TRP A 225 -6.92 -24.86 -6.60
N SER A 226 -6.97 -25.55 -7.74
CA SER A 226 -5.89 -25.53 -8.76
C SER A 226 -5.71 -24.15 -9.37
N ASP A 227 -6.81 -23.39 -9.52
CA ASP A 227 -6.81 -21.95 -9.78
C ASP A 227 -7.35 -21.23 -8.54
N PRO A 228 -6.48 -20.59 -7.74
CA PRO A 228 -6.88 -19.91 -6.50
C PRO A 228 -7.51 -18.54 -6.75
N THR A 229 -7.54 -18.06 -8.00
CA THR A 229 -8.06 -16.75 -8.37
C THR A 229 -9.58 -16.76 -8.57
N ALA A 230 -10.17 -15.59 -8.52
CA ALA A 230 -11.55 -15.34 -8.95
C ALA A 230 -11.59 -14.06 -9.78
N ASN A 231 -12.40 -14.10 -10.84
CA ASN A 231 -12.63 -12.93 -11.67
C ASN A 231 -13.87 -12.18 -11.21
N SER A 232 -13.79 -10.86 -11.26
CA SER A 232 -14.89 -9.94 -10.95
C SER A 232 -14.89 -8.78 -11.96
N VAL A 233 -15.90 -7.95 -11.90
CA VAL A 233 -16.10 -6.85 -12.86
C VAL A 233 -15.91 -5.52 -12.15
N ILE A 234 -15.03 -4.65 -12.67
CA ILE A 234 -14.88 -3.26 -12.26
C ILE A 234 -16.02 -2.44 -12.88
N ASN A 235 -16.15 -2.57 -14.20
CA ASN A 235 -17.21 -1.96 -15.00
C ASN A 235 -17.54 -2.87 -16.20
N GLY A 236 -18.38 -2.45 -17.12
CA GLY A 236 -18.81 -3.29 -18.25
C GLY A 236 -17.70 -3.72 -19.23
N ARG A 237 -16.45 -3.26 -19.05
CA ARG A 237 -15.31 -3.55 -19.93
C ARG A 237 -14.07 -4.03 -19.19
N GLU A 238 -13.90 -3.64 -17.94
CA GLU A 238 -12.70 -3.87 -17.14
C GLU A 238 -13.00 -4.83 -16.00
N THR A 239 -12.04 -5.69 -15.67
CA THR A 239 -12.19 -6.78 -14.72
C THR A 239 -11.10 -6.77 -13.64
N LEU A 240 -11.37 -7.51 -12.56
CA LEU A 240 -10.40 -7.88 -11.53
C LEU A 240 -10.10 -9.38 -11.65
N CYS A 241 -8.84 -9.75 -11.47
CA CYS A 241 -8.42 -11.11 -11.19
C CYS A 241 -7.82 -11.11 -9.78
N VAL A 242 -8.47 -11.76 -8.82
CA VAL A 242 -8.15 -11.64 -7.39
C VAL A 242 -7.80 -12.98 -6.79
N GLN A 243 -6.67 -13.07 -6.09
CA GLN A 243 -6.33 -14.11 -5.14
C GLN A 243 -6.46 -13.54 -3.73
N ASP A 244 -7.47 -13.97 -2.97
CA ASP A 244 -7.73 -13.59 -1.57
C ASP A 244 -8.14 -14.82 -0.74
N ARG A 245 -7.34 -15.93 -0.83
CA ARG A 245 -7.53 -17.18 -0.07
C ARG A 245 -7.03 -17.00 1.37
N TYR A 246 -7.75 -16.22 2.15
CA TYR A 246 -7.29 -15.74 3.46
C TYR A 246 -7.42 -16.78 4.60
N ASN A 247 -8.09 -17.93 4.38
CA ASN A 247 -8.20 -19.02 5.34
C ASN A 247 -7.29 -20.23 5.03
N TYR A 248 -6.37 -20.10 4.08
CA TYR A 248 -5.35 -21.11 3.81
C TYR A 248 -4.26 -21.09 4.87
N ASP A 249 -3.73 -22.27 5.24
CA ASP A 249 -2.46 -22.30 5.96
C ASP A 249 -1.32 -21.81 5.06
N VAL A 250 -0.18 -21.49 5.67
CA VAL A 250 1.00 -20.96 4.95
C VAL A 250 1.44 -21.92 3.81
N GLY A 251 1.35 -23.25 4.05
CA GLY A 251 1.69 -24.28 3.07
C GLY A 251 0.84 -24.24 1.80
N ASP A 252 -0.45 -23.93 1.92
CA ASP A 252 -1.37 -23.79 0.78
C ASP A 252 -1.40 -22.36 0.24
N LYS A 253 -1.15 -21.37 1.10
CA LYS A 253 -1.15 -19.96 0.73
C LYS A 253 0.00 -19.60 -0.21
N ILE A 254 1.21 -20.10 0.05
CA ILE A 254 2.38 -19.84 -0.81
C ILE A 254 2.15 -20.33 -2.26
N PRO A 255 1.71 -21.57 -2.52
CA PRO A 255 1.34 -22.00 -3.87
C PRO A 255 0.27 -21.12 -4.51
N ALA A 256 -0.76 -20.69 -3.77
CA ALA A 256 -1.81 -19.82 -4.28
C ALA A 256 -1.27 -18.43 -4.70
N ILE A 257 -0.39 -17.84 -3.89
CA ILE A 257 0.30 -16.59 -4.21
C ILE A 257 1.11 -16.76 -5.51
N ARG A 258 1.93 -17.80 -5.60
CA ARG A 258 2.79 -18.05 -6.77
C ARG A 258 1.96 -18.28 -8.03
N THR A 259 0.88 -19.07 -7.97
CA THR A 259 -0.03 -19.27 -9.11
C THR A 259 -0.58 -17.94 -9.63
N CYS A 260 -0.98 -17.03 -8.74
CA CYS A 260 -1.43 -15.69 -9.14
C CYS A 260 -0.28 -14.85 -9.72
N LEU A 261 0.92 -14.86 -9.13
CA LEU A 261 2.10 -14.16 -9.68
C LEU A 261 2.47 -14.69 -11.06
N ASP A 262 2.46 -16.02 -11.25
CA ASP A 262 2.84 -16.66 -12.53
C ASP A 262 1.83 -16.35 -13.65
N SER A 263 0.53 -16.24 -13.31
CA SER A 263 -0.55 -15.92 -14.26
C SER A 263 -0.70 -14.43 -14.56
N SER A 264 -0.17 -13.55 -13.69
CA SER A 264 -0.28 -12.09 -13.89
C SER A 264 0.55 -11.62 -15.09
N ARG A 265 0.03 -10.57 -15.72
CA ARG A 265 0.62 -9.98 -16.92
C ARG A 265 0.14 -8.54 -17.08
N ALA A 266 0.83 -7.78 -17.94
CA ALA A 266 0.32 -6.49 -18.38
C ALA A 266 -1.01 -6.70 -19.12
N ALA A 267 -2.05 -6.01 -18.66
CA ALA A 267 -3.38 -6.06 -19.27
C ALA A 267 -4.10 -4.72 -19.03
N ASP A 268 -4.49 -4.06 -20.09
CA ASP A 268 -5.11 -2.74 -20.00
C ASP A 268 -6.54 -2.78 -19.42
N ASP A 269 -7.17 -3.95 -19.45
CA ASP A 269 -8.55 -4.20 -19.04
C ASP A 269 -8.70 -5.11 -17.82
N THR A 270 -7.59 -5.62 -17.26
CA THR A 270 -7.64 -6.56 -16.14
C THR A 270 -6.66 -6.14 -15.04
N PHE A 271 -7.19 -5.83 -13.86
CA PHE A 271 -6.39 -5.53 -12.67
C PHE A 271 -6.15 -6.81 -11.86
N PHE A 272 -4.90 -7.18 -11.66
CA PHE A 272 -4.53 -8.32 -10.81
C PHE A 272 -4.33 -7.86 -9.37
N LEU A 273 -4.98 -8.54 -8.42
CA LEU A 273 -4.81 -8.33 -6.98
C LEU A 273 -4.40 -9.64 -6.31
N ASN A 274 -3.27 -9.65 -5.65
CA ASN A 274 -2.73 -10.82 -4.98
C ASN A 274 -2.51 -10.53 -3.49
N PHE A 275 -3.46 -10.93 -2.65
CA PHE A 275 -3.33 -10.84 -1.20
C PHE A 275 -2.42 -11.96 -0.69
N THR A 276 -1.28 -11.61 -0.14
CA THR A 276 -0.35 -12.58 0.43
C THR A 276 -0.66 -12.87 1.90
N SER A 277 -1.52 -12.07 2.50
CA SER A 277 -1.99 -12.24 3.88
C SER A 277 -2.85 -13.49 4.06
N THR A 278 -2.79 -14.07 5.25
CA THR A 278 -3.68 -15.16 5.66
C THR A 278 -3.97 -15.10 7.15
N SER A 279 -5.17 -15.55 7.54
CA SER A 279 -5.53 -15.82 8.94
C SER A 279 -5.17 -17.26 9.36
N GLY A 280 -4.68 -18.07 8.43
CA GLY A 280 -4.40 -19.49 8.64
C GLY A 280 -5.66 -20.34 8.78
N SER A 281 -5.47 -21.64 8.99
CA SER A 281 -6.56 -22.61 9.18
C SER A 281 -7.04 -22.72 10.64
N GLY A 282 -6.39 -22.00 11.57
CA GLY A 282 -6.69 -22.01 13.00
C GLY A 282 -7.92 -21.19 13.40
N ALA A 283 -8.31 -21.28 14.68
CA ALA A 283 -9.40 -20.49 15.25
C ALA A 283 -8.99 -19.02 15.49
N VAL A 284 -7.69 -18.76 15.62
CA VAL A 284 -7.11 -17.42 15.84
C VAL A 284 -5.95 -17.24 14.88
N GLY A 285 -5.96 -16.15 14.14
CA GLY A 285 -4.88 -15.79 13.23
C GLY A 285 -3.67 -15.22 13.97
N HIS A 286 -2.48 -15.42 13.40
CA HIS A 286 -1.23 -14.86 13.87
C HIS A 286 -0.48 -14.24 12.69
N PRO A 287 -0.92 -13.06 12.19
CA PRO A 287 -0.44 -12.50 10.92
C PRO A 287 1.08 -12.37 10.85
N LYS A 288 1.72 -12.00 11.97
CA LYS A 288 3.17 -11.82 12.01
C LYS A 288 3.95 -13.12 11.79
N GLU A 289 3.47 -14.22 12.34
CA GLU A 289 4.11 -15.53 12.18
C GLU A 289 3.95 -16.02 10.74
N TYR A 290 2.75 -15.89 10.17
CA TYR A 290 2.48 -16.28 8.78
C TYR A 290 3.25 -15.41 7.78
N ALA A 291 3.26 -14.09 7.98
CA ALA A 291 3.99 -13.16 7.13
C ALA A 291 5.49 -13.44 7.08
N LYS A 292 6.09 -13.98 8.14
CA LYS A 292 7.51 -14.31 8.18
C LYS A 292 7.88 -15.29 7.07
N ASP A 293 7.17 -16.40 6.95
CA ASP A 293 7.48 -17.44 5.98
C ASP A 293 7.05 -17.02 4.56
N ILE A 294 5.90 -16.35 4.43
CA ILE A 294 5.41 -15.82 3.16
C ILE A 294 6.36 -14.76 2.61
N ASN A 295 6.83 -13.84 3.44
CA ASN A 295 7.77 -12.80 3.00
C ASN A 295 9.15 -13.37 2.63
N LEU A 296 9.60 -14.46 3.26
CA LEU A 296 10.81 -15.18 2.84
C LEU A 296 10.62 -15.80 1.46
N ASP A 297 9.45 -16.37 1.17
CA ASP A 297 9.11 -16.91 -0.13
C ASP A 297 9.06 -15.81 -1.20
N LEU A 298 8.38 -14.69 -0.93
CA LEU A 298 8.33 -13.54 -1.84
C LEU A 298 9.73 -12.95 -2.09
N TYR A 299 10.59 -12.96 -1.07
CA TYR A 299 11.98 -12.50 -1.23
C TYR A 299 12.79 -13.42 -2.14
N ALA A 300 12.55 -14.73 -2.08
CA ALA A 300 13.22 -15.75 -2.89
C ALA A 300 12.58 -15.92 -4.28
N TYR A 301 11.36 -15.41 -4.51
CA TYR A 301 10.68 -15.50 -5.79
C TYR A 301 11.50 -14.82 -6.90
N GLU A 302 11.55 -15.43 -8.09
CA GLU A 302 12.26 -14.92 -9.25
C GLU A 302 11.39 -13.90 -9.99
N TRP A 303 11.50 -12.63 -9.59
CA TRP A 303 10.79 -11.50 -10.19
C TRP A 303 11.36 -11.19 -11.57
N GLU A 304 10.53 -11.26 -12.61
CA GLU A 304 10.94 -11.00 -14.00
C GLU A 304 10.86 -9.49 -14.30
N ALA A 305 11.95 -8.89 -14.78
CA ALA A 305 11.96 -7.51 -15.24
C ALA A 305 11.03 -7.34 -16.46
N GLY A 306 10.27 -6.25 -16.50
CA GLY A 306 9.29 -5.94 -17.56
C GLY A 306 7.97 -6.72 -17.45
N LYS A 307 7.82 -7.64 -16.47
CA LYS A 307 6.53 -8.31 -16.21
C LYS A 307 5.70 -7.49 -15.25
N ALA A 308 4.42 -7.30 -15.58
CA ALA A 308 3.44 -6.70 -14.69
C ALA A 308 2.79 -7.76 -13.79
N TYR A 309 2.94 -7.59 -12.49
CA TYR A 309 2.38 -8.48 -11.48
C TYR A 309 1.07 -7.98 -10.87
N GLY A 310 0.60 -6.78 -11.29
CA GLY A 310 -0.53 -6.12 -10.65
C GLY A 310 -0.20 -5.65 -9.24
N VAL A 311 -1.17 -5.65 -8.35
CA VAL A 311 -0.97 -5.27 -6.94
C VAL A 311 -0.64 -6.50 -6.11
N VAL A 312 0.52 -6.49 -5.46
CA VAL A 312 0.94 -7.54 -4.51
C VAL A 312 0.84 -6.97 -3.10
N ILE A 313 -0.11 -7.51 -2.32
CA ILE A 313 -0.58 -6.92 -1.06
C ILE A 313 -0.07 -7.77 0.10
N VAL A 314 0.84 -7.20 0.92
CA VAL A 314 1.62 -7.95 1.91
C VAL A 314 1.29 -7.58 3.35
N ASP A 315 1.51 -8.52 4.26
CA ASP A 315 1.60 -8.28 5.70
C ASP A 315 3.06 -8.03 6.11
N PHE A 316 3.27 -7.12 7.09
CA PHE A 316 4.59 -6.75 7.61
C PHE A 316 5.59 -6.46 6.49
N GLY A 317 5.16 -5.68 5.50
CA GLY A 317 5.88 -5.45 4.26
C GLY A 317 7.23 -4.75 4.46
N PRO A 318 8.37 -5.44 4.29
CA PRO A 318 9.67 -4.79 4.36
C PRO A 318 9.97 -4.01 3.07
N LYS A 319 10.79 -2.97 3.16
CA LYS A 319 11.23 -2.16 2.02
C LYS A 319 11.75 -3.02 0.85
N LYS A 320 12.55 -4.05 1.15
CA LYS A 320 13.14 -4.93 0.11
C LYS A 320 12.11 -5.71 -0.73
N ILE A 321 10.96 -6.07 -0.17
CA ILE A 321 9.89 -6.71 -0.95
C ILE A 321 9.23 -5.67 -1.87
N ALA A 322 8.95 -4.48 -1.37
CA ALA A 322 8.45 -3.39 -2.22
C ALA A 322 9.41 -3.13 -3.40
N GLU A 323 10.72 -3.06 -3.13
CA GLU A 323 11.77 -2.87 -4.15
C GLU A 323 11.76 -3.97 -5.22
N LYS A 324 11.57 -5.23 -4.83
CA LYS A 324 11.47 -6.34 -5.78
C LYS A 324 10.22 -6.23 -6.65
N ILE A 325 9.08 -5.89 -6.06
CA ILE A 325 7.81 -5.76 -6.78
C ILE A 325 7.88 -4.59 -7.77
N TYR A 326 8.11 -3.35 -7.30
CA TYR A 326 8.11 -2.21 -8.20
C TYR A 326 9.32 -2.21 -9.17
N GLY A 327 10.40 -2.88 -8.81
CA GLY A 327 11.59 -3.02 -9.64
C GLY A 327 11.32 -3.71 -10.97
N THR A 328 10.29 -4.57 -11.05
CA THR A 328 9.89 -5.24 -12.29
C THR A 328 9.30 -4.31 -13.34
N ASN A 329 8.88 -3.10 -12.97
CA ASN A 329 8.42 -2.08 -13.94
C ASN A 329 9.55 -1.53 -14.80
N PHE A 330 10.79 -1.87 -14.50
CA PHE A 330 11.98 -1.36 -15.20
C PHE A 330 12.73 -2.52 -15.87
N GLN A 331 13.21 -2.27 -17.10
CA GLN A 331 14.03 -3.23 -17.87
C GLN A 331 15.50 -3.23 -17.43
#